data_a49781627737c62d5bc7f3949c9988ff
#
_entry.id   a49781627737c62d5bc7f3949c9988ff
#
_cell.length_a   1.000
_cell.length_b   1.000
_cell.length_c   1.000
_cell.angle_alpha   90.00
_cell.angle_beta   90.00
_cell.angle_gamma   90.00
#
_symmetry.space_group_name_H-M   'P 1'
#
loop_
_entity.id
_entity.type
_entity.pdbx_description
1 polymer ?
#
loop_
_entity_poly.entity_id
_entity_poly.type
_entity_poly.pdbx_seq_one_letter_code
_entity_poly.pdbx_strand_id
1 'polypeptide(L)'
;MRRFPLLSFFGLAREMMYLQSYVRINDNTSAVVENIKRICSCTDVCTRVLTGSFEIEIWGQGLSLTSYSQDSAEIRGTIEQVRLVSRRLRDGDR
;
A
#
# COMPACT_ATOMS: atom_id res chain seq x y z
N MET A 1 -4.68 31.82 -7.28
CA MET A 1 -4.86 31.18 -7.16
C MET A 1 -5.52 30.65 -7.61
N ARG A 2 -5.54 30.54 -8.05
CA ARG A 2 -6.14 30.05 -8.27
C ARG A 2 -6.69 29.47 -7.62
N ARG A 3 -7.37 29.40 -7.63
CA ARG A 3 -7.90 28.70 -6.79
C ARG A 3 -8.94 27.95 -7.29
N PHE A 4 -8.95 26.63 -7.04
CA PHE A 4 -10.05 25.82 -7.38
C PHE A 4 -11.21 26.16 -6.51
N PRO A 5 -12.42 26.00 -6.95
CA PRO A 5 -13.53 25.95 -6.04
C PRO A 5 -13.28 24.81 -5.07
N LEU A 6 -13.45 25.09 -3.80
CA LEU A 6 -13.09 24.13 -2.79
C LEU A 6 -13.85 22.82 -2.90
N LEU A 7 -15.12 22.90 -3.21
CA LEU A 7 -15.92 21.69 -3.33
C LEU A 7 -15.45 20.80 -4.45
N SER A 8 -15.12 21.41 -5.58
CA SER A 8 -14.59 20.64 -6.70
C SER A 8 -13.30 19.95 -6.34
N PHE A 9 -12.46 20.69 -5.62
CA PHE A 9 -11.18 20.12 -5.23
C PHE A 9 -11.37 18.95 -4.30
N PHE A 10 -12.26 19.07 -3.33
CA PHE A 10 -12.50 17.99 -2.41
C PHE A 10 -13.08 16.77 -3.09
N GLY A 11 -13.98 16.98 -4.04
CA GLY A 11 -14.55 15.86 -4.76
C GLY A 11 -13.51 15.10 -5.55
N LEU A 12 -12.67 15.85 -6.23
CA LEU A 12 -11.61 15.25 -6.99
C LEU A 12 -10.63 14.53 -6.08
N ALA A 13 -10.28 15.13 -4.97
CA ALA A 13 -9.34 14.52 -4.05
C ALA A 13 -9.89 13.22 -3.48
N ARG A 14 -11.16 13.19 -3.18
CA ARG A 14 -11.75 11.97 -2.64
C ARG A 14 -11.69 10.83 -3.64
N GLU A 15 -11.98 11.12 -4.88
CA GLU A 15 -11.91 10.08 -5.89
C GLU A 15 -10.50 9.59 -6.06
N MET A 16 -9.55 10.48 -6.03
CA MET A 16 -8.17 10.07 -6.14
C MET A 16 -7.74 9.26 -4.94
N MET A 17 -8.26 9.58 -3.76
CA MET A 17 -7.91 8.82 -2.57
C MET A 17 -8.43 7.41 -2.63
N TYR A 18 -9.56 7.18 -3.27
CA TYR A 18 -10.03 5.83 -3.45
C TYR A 18 -9.12 5.01 -4.34
N LEU A 19 -8.44 5.68 -5.26
CA LEU A 19 -7.55 4.99 -6.18
C LEU A 19 -6.15 4.84 -5.62
N GLN A 20 -5.81 5.63 -4.62
CA GLN A 20 -4.47 5.61 -4.06
C GLN A 20 -4.37 4.64 -2.92
N SER A 21 -3.22 4.04 -2.80
CA SER A 21 -2.92 3.24 -1.64
C SER A 21 -1.99 4.00 -0.72
N TYR A 22 -1.99 3.60 0.53
CA TYR A 22 -1.22 4.28 1.56
C TYR A 22 -0.45 3.24 2.35
N VAL A 23 0.78 3.59 2.69
CA VAL A 23 1.59 2.76 3.57
C VAL A 23 1.95 3.62 4.76
N ARG A 24 1.57 3.17 5.94
CA ARG A 24 1.91 3.87 7.16
C ARG A 24 2.81 2.99 7.99
N ILE A 25 3.93 3.51 8.41
CA ILE A 25 4.93 2.73 9.12
C ILE A 25 5.13 3.33 10.49
N ASN A 26 5.06 2.49 11.52
CA ASN A 26 5.34 2.89 12.88
C ASN A 26 6.72 2.39 13.24
N ASP A 27 7.66 3.32 13.33
CA ASP A 27 9.06 2.97 13.54
C ASP A 27 9.43 1.86 12.57
N ASN A 28 9.98 0.78 13.06
CA ASN A 28 10.22 -0.39 12.21
C ASN A 28 9.47 -1.61 12.73
N THR A 29 8.35 -1.39 13.41
CA THR A 29 7.65 -2.49 14.07
C THR A 29 6.35 -2.86 13.39
N SER A 30 5.79 -1.98 12.59
CA SER A 30 4.57 -2.33 11.89
C SER A 30 4.39 -1.48 10.65
N ALA A 31 3.67 -2.03 9.70
CA ALA A 31 3.28 -1.32 8.50
C ALA A 31 1.81 -1.61 8.24
N VAL A 32 1.06 -0.55 7.94
CA VAL A 32 -0.34 -0.69 7.56
C VAL A 32 -0.47 -0.25 6.12
N VAL A 33 -1.02 -1.10 5.29
CA VAL A 33 -1.23 -0.80 3.88
C VAL A 33 -2.71 -0.72 3.63
N GLU A 34 -3.16 0.37 3.02
CA GLU A 34 -4.58 0.62 2.79
C GLU A 34 -4.87 0.73 1.32
N ASN A 35 -6.11 0.45 0.97
CA ASN A 35 -6.58 0.42 -0.41
C ASN A 35 -5.87 -0.64 -1.22
N ILE A 36 -5.79 -1.82 -0.65
CA ILE A 36 -5.16 -2.93 -1.32
C ILE A 36 -6.19 -3.72 -2.09
N LYS A 37 -5.73 -4.44 -3.09
CA LYS A 37 -6.58 -5.35 -3.82
C LYS A 37 -6.48 -6.76 -3.27
N ARG A 38 -5.29 -7.18 -2.92
CA ARG A 38 -5.13 -8.49 -2.30
C ARG A 38 -3.72 -8.62 -1.78
N ILE A 39 -3.54 -9.63 -0.96
CA ILE A 39 -2.23 -10.02 -0.48
C ILE A 39 -1.73 -11.12 -1.40
N CYS A 40 -0.58 -10.91 -2.00
CA CYS A 40 -0.01 -11.88 -2.94
C CYS A 40 0.73 -12.97 -2.21
N SER A 41 1.47 -12.62 -1.20
CA SER A 41 2.21 -13.60 -0.41
C SER A 41 2.60 -12.98 0.90
N CYS A 42 2.83 -13.83 1.88
CA CYS A 42 3.26 -13.35 3.20
C CYS A 42 4.15 -14.42 3.81
N THR A 43 5.42 -14.10 3.92
CA THR A 43 6.37 -14.96 4.61
C THR A 43 6.97 -14.15 5.74
N ASP A 44 7.84 -14.77 6.54
CA ASP A 44 8.42 -14.05 7.66
C ASP A 44 9.47 -13.03 7.23
N VAL A 45 9.89 -13.06 5.97
CA VAL A 45 10.87 -12.07 5.51
C VAL A 45 10.31 -11.11 4.48
N CYS A 46 9.16 -11.42 3.89
CA CYS A 46 8.61 -10.53 2.87
C CYS A 46 7.10 -10.71 2.75
N THR A 47 6.40 -9.61 2.72
CA THR A 47 4.97 -9.58 2.42
C THR A 47 4.79 -8.77 1.16
N ARG A 48 4.03 -9.33 0.20
CA ARG A 48 3.74 -8.65 -1.05
C ARG A 48 2.26 -8.37 -1.14
N VAL A 49 1.94 -7.13 -1.43
CA VAL A 49 0.57 -6.65 -1.45
C VAL A 49 0.31 -5.97 -2.78
N LEU A 50 -0.79 -6.32 -3.40
CA LEU A 50 -1.15 -5.73 -4.68
C LEU A 50 -2.11 -4.56 -4.46
N THR A 51 -1.80 -3.43 -5.07
CA THR A 51 -2.71 -2.30 -5.09
C THR A 51 -3.11 -2.01 -6.53
N GLY A 52 -3.81 -0.92 -6.73
CA GLY A 52 -4.21 -0.56 -8.09
C GLY A 52 -3.05 -0.26 -9.00
N SER A 53 -2.03 0.40 -8.47
CA SER A 53 -0.91 0.87 -9.30
C SER A 53 0.40 0.19 -9.00
N PHE A 54 0.50 -0.46 -7.86
CA PHE A 54 1.79 -0.98 -7.40
C PHE A 54 1.65 -2.36 -6.81
N GLU A 55 2.75 -3.07 -6.80
CA GLU A 55 2.96 -4.17 -5.89
C GLU A 55 3.88 -3.64 -4.81
N ILE A 56 3.45 -3.73 -3.57
CA ILE A 56 4.21 -3.20 -2.44
C ILE A 56 4.84 -4.38 -1.73
N GLU A 57 6.16 -4.33 -1.59
CA GLU A 57 6.90 -5.37 -0.91
C GLU A 57 7.41 -4.82 0.41
N ILE A 58 7.11 -5.53 1.48
CA ILE A 58 7.57 -5.16 2.80
C ILE A 58 8.52 -6.25 3.25
N TRP A 59 9.77 -5.87 3.42
CA TRP A 59 10.86 -6.80 3.71
C TRP A 59 11.32 -6.61 5.13
N GLY A 60 11.68 -7.70 5.77
CA GLY A 60 12.18 -7.62 7.13
C GLY A 60 12.38 -8.98 7.73
N GLN A 61 12.15 -9.09 9.03
CA GLN A 61 12.34 -10.32 9.76
C GLN A 61 11.18 -10.52 10.70
N GLY A 62 10.77 -11.76 10.84
CA GLY A 62 9.68 -12.08 11.74
C GLY A 62 8.39 -11.42 11.38
N LEU A 63 8.15 -11.21 10.10
CA LEU A 63 6.94 -10.52 9.66
C LEU A 63 5.74 -11.44 9.77
N SER A 64 4.63 -10.85 10.15
CA SER A 64 3.38 -11.60 10.17
C SER A 64 2.24 -10.65 9.86
N LEU A 65 1.20 -11.20 9.26
CA LEU A 65 0.01 -10.46 8.95
C LEU A 65 -0.88 -10.54 10.18
N THR A 66 -1.04 -9.42 10.86
CA THR A 66 -1.76 -9.42 12.12
C THR A 66 -3.21 -8.97 11.99
N SER A 67 -3.51 -8.28 10.89
CA SER A 67 -4.87 -7.82 10.68
C SER A 67 -5.07 -7.68 9.19
N TYR A 68 -6.20 -8.19 8.72
CA TYR A 68 -6.51 -8.12 7.30
C TYR A 68 -8.01 -7.90 7.17
N SER A 69 -8.37 -6.80 6.57
CA SER A 69 -9.75 -6.54 6.27
C SER A 69 -9.89 -6.47 4.76
N GLN A 70 -11.05 -6.02 4.31
CA GLN A 70 -11.37 -6.06 2.91
C GLN A 70 -10.35 -5.31 2.04
N ASP A 71 -9.85 -4.20 2.53
CA ASP A 71 -8.97 -3.37 1.74
C ASP A 71 -7.78 -2.85 2.50
N SER A 72 -7.43 -3.48 3.61
CA SER A 72 -6.31 -3.00 4.40
C SER A 72 -5.66 -4.17 5.12
N ALA A 73 -4.37 -4.05 5.38
CA ALA A 73 -3.60 -5.09 6.02
C ALA A 73 -2.59 -4.48 6.96
N GLU A 74 -2.38 -5.11 8.10
CA GLU A 74 -1.34 -4.71 9.01
C GLU A 74 -0.31 -5.80 9.13
N ILE A 75 0.94 -5.44 8.94
CA ILE A 75 2.07 -6.36 9.00
C ILE A 75 2.93 -5.93 10.17
N ARG A 76 3.27 -6.86 11.03
CA ARG A 76 4.13 -6.60 12.18
C ARG A 76 5.37 -7.44 12.10
N GLY A 77 6.41 -6.94 12.77
CA GLY A 77 7.70 -7.59 12.78
C GLY A 77 8.77 -6.53 12.74
N THR A 78 9.96 -6.90 12.35
CA THR A 78 11.03 -5.93 12.14
C THR A 78 11.04 -5.56 10.68
N ILE A 79 10.64 -4.32 10.38
CA ILE A 79 10.52 -3.86 9.01
C ILE A 79 11.82 -3.19 8.61
N GLU A 80 12.39 -3.63 7.51
CA GLU A 80 13.69 -3.14 7.06
C GLU A 80 13.58 -2.37 5.77
N GLN A 81 12.65 -2.71 4.90
CA GLN A 81 12.58 -2.08 3.60
C GLN A 81 11.17 -2.16 3.07
N VAL A 82 10.73 -1.09 2.44
CA VAL A 82 9.48 -1.08 1.71
C VAL A 82 9.80 -0.72 0.27
N ARG A 83 9.32 -1.51 -0.66
CA ARG A 83 9.63 -1.33 -2.06
C ARG A 83 8.36 -1.26 -2.86
N LEU A 84 8.30 -0.32 -3.78
CA LEU A 84 7.16 -0.15 -4.67
C LEU A 84 7.55 -0.58 -6.06
N VAL A 85 6.80 -1.52 -6.62
CA VAL A 85 7.03 -2.00 -7.96
C VAL A 85 5.84 -1.60 -8.80
N SER A 86 6.06 -0.84 -9.84
CA SER A 86 4.97 -0.34 -10.64
C SER A 86 4.33 -1.45 -11.44
N ARG A 87 3.03 -1.57 -11.34
CA ARG A 87 2.29 -2.55 -12.12
C ARG A 87 2.27 -2.17 -13.59
N ARG A 88 2.32 -0.89 -13.84
CA ARG A 88 2.35 -0.42 -15.18
C ARG A 88 3.49 -0.97 -15.96
N LEU A 89 4.66 -0.99 -15.33
CA LEU A 89 5.82 -1.54 -15.95
C LEU A 89 5.62 -3.00 -16.24
N ARG A 90 5.09 -3.69 -15.29
CA ARG A 90 4.85 -5.12 -15.44
C ARG A 90 3.85 -5.39 -16.53
N ASP A 91 2.79 -4.61 -16.58
CA ASP A 91 1.79 -4.76 -17.61
C ASP A 91 2.36 -4.50 -18.99
N GLY A 92 3.26 -3.56 -19.08
CA GLY A 92 3.88 -3.25 -20.34
C GLY A 92 4.76 -4.33 -20.89
N ASP A 93 5.15 -5.23 -20.05
CA ASP A 93 5.99 -6.34 -20.47
C ASP A 93 5.24 -7.36 -21.28
N ARG A 94 3.95 -7.34 -21.27
CA ARG A 94 3.20 -8.36 -22.00
C ARG A 94 3.12 -8.10 -23.45
#